data_01aae9d043b1097c129f6f387c986a20
#
_entry.id   01aae9d043b1097c129f6f387c986a20
#
_cell.length_a   1.000
_cell.length_b   1.000
_cell.length_c   1.000
_cell.angle_alpha   90.00
_cell.angle_beta   90.00
_cell.angle_gamma   90.00
#
_symmetry.space_group_name_H-M   'P 1'
#
loop_
_entity.id
_entity.type
_entity.pdbx_description
1 polymer ?
#
loop_
_entity_poly.entity_id
_entity_poly.type
_entity_poly.pdbx_seq_one_letter_code
_entity_poly.pdbx_strand_id
1 'polypeptide(L)'
;MPRRREVPKREVLPDPKYTSQDVSKFINVLMTGGKKSVAERIIYGALDQLKKKSNKEPLEVFTQALNNVKPMVEVKSRRVGGANYQVPVEVRPVRRMALAMRWIRDAARGRGEKSMQARLASELSEAAEGRGGAMKKREEVHRMAEANKAFSHYRF
;
A
#
# COMPACT_ATOMS: atom_id res chain seq x y z
N MET A 1 1.68 11.01 -24.07
CA MET A 1 2.93 10.41 -23.55
C MET A 1 4.11 11.04 -24.27
N PRO A 2 5.13 11.53 -23.58
CA PRO A 2 6.31 12.06 -24.23
C PRO A 2 7.06 10.91 -24.91
N ARG A 3 7.32 11.03 -26.20
CA ARG A 3 8.05 10.00 -26.97
C ARG A 3 9.57 10.22 -26.96
N ARG A 4 10.04 11.43 -26.64
CA ARG A 4 11.43 11.84 -26.82
C ARG A 4 12.22 12.05 -25.53
N ARG A 5 11.55 12.11 -24.36
CA ARG A 5 12.21 12.31 -23.07
C ARG A 5 11.44 11.63 -21.95
N GLU A 6 12.17 11.18 -20.94
CA GLU A 6 11.58 10.73 -19.67
C GLU A 6 11.12 11.96 -18.86
N VAL A 7 9.88 11.90 -18.36
CA VAL A 7 9.35 12.98 -17.51
C VAL A 7 10.00 12.89 -16.13
N PRO A 8 10.61 13.98 -15.63
CA PRO A 8 11.20 13.98 -14.31
C PRO A 8 10.14 13.70 -13.23
N LYS A 9 10.47 12.83 -12.28
CA LYS A 9 9.59 12.53 -11.14
C LYS A 9 9.63 13.70 -10.17
N ARG A 10 8.45 14.19 -9.79
CA ARG A 10 8.34 15.22 -8.73
C ARG A 10 8.77 14.62 -7.39
N GLU A 11 9.62 15.32 -6.69
CA GLU A 11 9.98 14.99 -5.31
C GLU A 11 8.81 15.28 -4.39
N VAL A 12 8.54 14.33 -3.48
CA VAL A 12 7.52 14.49 -2.45
C VAL A 12 8.23 15.02 -1.21
N LEU A 13 7.88 16.23 -0.79
CA LEU A 13 8.39 16.81 0.44
C LEU A 13 7.90 15.99 1.65
N PRO A 14 8.72 15.88 2.70
CA PRO A 14 8.33 15.21 3.93
C PRO A 14 7.14 15.93 4.60
N ASP A 15 6.36 15.16 5.35
CA ASP A 15 5.23 15.68 6.10
C ASP A 15 5.69 16.63 7.23
N PRO A 16 5.06 17.80 7.43
CA PRO A 16 5.50 18.76 8.44
C PRO A 16 5.34 18.27 9.88
N LYS A 17 4.37 17.38 10.17
CA LYS A 17 4.11 16.90 11.54
C LYS A 17 5.07 15.76 11.93
N TYR A 18 5.31 14.82 11.04
CA TYR A 18 6.13 13.62 11.29
C TYR A 18 7.46 13.60 10.54
N THR A 19 7.76 14.61 9.72
CA THR A 19 8.97 14.69 8.88
C THR A 19 9.22 13.43 8.02
N SER A 20 8.16 12.72 7.66
CA SER A 20 8.21 11.47 6.92
C SER A 20 7.70 11.62 5.50
N GLN A 21 8.51 11.20 4.51
CA GLN A 21 8.09 11.14 3.12
C GLN A 21 7.00 10.08 2.88
N ASP A 22 7.03 8.99 3.63
CA ASP A 22 6.06 7.90 3.46
C ASP A 22 4.66 8.32 3.94
N VAL A 23 4.58 9.11 5.02
CA VAL A 23 3.32 9.73 5.45
C VAL A 23 2.79 10.68 4.37
N SER A 24 3.65 11.54 3.81
CA SER A 24 3.28 12.46 2.73
C SER A 24 2.79 11.72 1.47
N LYS A 25 3.46 10.65 1.07
CA LYS A 25 3.03 9.78 -0.04
C LYS A 25 1.68 9.11 0.25
N PHE A 26 1.47 8.67 1.49
CA PHE A 26 0.23 8.03 1.90
C PHE A 26 -0.95 9.02 1.89
N ILE A 27 -0.73 10.27 2.31
CA ILE A 27 -1.71 11.38 2.18
C ILE A 27 -2.15 11.51 0.72
N ASN A 28 -1.19 11.52 -0.22
CA ASN A 28 -1.50 11.62 -1.65
C ASN A 28 -2.27 10.39 -2.17
N VAL A 29 -1.99 9.20 -1.66
CA VAL A 29 -2.72 7.97 -2.03
C VAL A 29 -4.14 7.95 -1.45
N LEU A 30 -4.33 8.49 -0.25
CA LEU A 30 -5.62 8.55 0.43
C LEU A 30 -6.53 9.62 -0.18
N MET A 31 -5.95 10.70 -0.70
CA MET A 31 -6.66 11.85 -1.23
C MET A 31 -7.65 11.47 -2.34
N THR A 32 -8.83 12.07 -2.28
CA THR A 32 -9.88 11.93 -3.31
C THR A 32 -10.32 13.31 -3.78
N GLY A 33 -10.45 13.51 -5.09
CA GLY A 33 -10.91 14.77 -5.66
C GLY A 33 -10.02 15.98 -5.32
N GLY A 34 -8.72 15.76 -5.07
CA GLY A 34 -7.77 16.84 -4.74
C GLY A 34 -7.90 17.41 -3.31
N LYS A 35 -8.74 16.83 -2.46
CA LYS A 35 -9.01 17.32 -1.08
C LYS A 35 -7.89 16.89 -0.12
N LYS A 36 -6.72 17.50 -0.24
CA LYS A 36 -5.52 17.12 0.52
C LYS A 36 -5.67 17.36 2.03
N SER A 37 -6.26 18.48 2.43
CA SER A 37 -6.47 18.81 3.85
C SER A 37 -7.37 17.81 4.58
N VAL A 38 -8.33 17.22 3.88
CA VAL A 38 -9.17 16.14 4.42
C VAL A 38 -8.36 14.87 4.62
N ALA A 39 -7.52 14.50 3.65
CA ALA A 39 -6.64 13.34 3.75
C ALA A 39 -5.62 13.49 4.89
N GLU A 40 -5.04 14.66 5.07
CA GLU A 40 -4.14 14.99 6.18
C GLU A 40 -4.84 14.81 7.54
N ARG A 41 -6.05 15.35 7.68
CA ARG A 41 -6.86 15.21 8.89
C ARG A 41 -7.18 13.75 9.21
N ILE A 42 -7.48 12.95 8.20
CA ILE A 42 -7.74 11.52 8.37
C ILE A 42 -6.50 10.78 8.88
N ILE A 43 -5.35 11.00 8.26
CA ILE A 43 -4.10 10.34 8.68
C ILE A 43 -3.67 10.77 10.05
N TYR A 44 -3.65 12.06 10.34
CA TYR A 44 -3.26 12.55 11.66
C TYR A 44 -4.17 12.01 12.75
N GLY A 45 -5.49 12.01 12.52
CA GLY A 45 -6.46 11.44 13.46
C GLY A 45 -6.28 9.93 13.64
N ALA A 46 -5.92 9.20 12.58
CA ALA A 46 -5.63 7.77 12.68
C ALA A 46 -4.34 7.50 13.48
N LEU A 47 -3.27 8.24 13.24
CA LEU A 47 -2.02 8.12 13.98
C LEU A 47 -2.18 8.50 15.46
N ASP A 48 -2.96 9.53 15.76
CA ASP A 48 -3.29 9.92 17.14
C ASP A 48 -4.10 8.83 17.86
N GLN A 49 -5.02 8.15 17.16
CA GLN A 49 -5.72 6.98 17.72
C GLN A 49 -4.80 5.77 17.94
N LEU A 50 -3.85 5.52 17.03
CA LEU A 50 -2.84 4.48 17.21
C LEU A 50 -1.98 4.73 18.47
N LYS A 51 -1.54 5.97 18.67
CA LYS A 51 -0.79 6.37 19.86
C LYS A 51 -1.55 6.07 21.16
N LYS A 52 -2.87 6.33 21.17
CA LYS A 52 -3.73 6.06 22.33
C LYS A 52 -3.92 4.57 22.59
N LYS A 53 -3.93 3.72 21.55
CA LYS A 53 -4.20 2.29 21.67
C LYS A 53 -2.97 1.45 21.99
N SER A 54 -1.82 1.79 21.41
CA SER A 54 -0.67 0.87 21.36
C SER A 54 0.50 1.24 22.27
N ASN A 55 0.49 2.38 22.97
CA ASN A 55 1.64 2.91 23.72
C ASN A 55 2.98 2.94 22.94
N LYS A 56 2.95 2.67 21.65
CA LYS A 56 4.10 2.73 20.72
C LYS A 56 4.10 4.02 19.93
N GLU A 57 5.26 4.37 19.40
CA GLU A 57 5.34 5.51 18.50
C GLU A 57 4.48 5.25 17.23
N PRO A 58 3.51 6.11 16.90
CA PRO A 58 2.58 5.86 15.79
C PRO A 58 3.27 5.72 14.43
N LEU A 59 4.41 6.39 14.24
CA LEU A 59 5.19 6.29 13.03
C LEU A 59 5.84 4.91 12.87
N GLU A 60 6.29 4.29 13.97
CA GLU A 60 6.82 2.93 13.95
C GLU A 60 5.76 1.92 13.57
N VAL A 61 4.57 2.02 14.17
CA VAL A 61 3.42 1.16 13.83
C VAL A 61 3.04 1.30 12.36
N PHE A 62 3.00 2.53 11.86
CA PHE A 62 2.73 2.81 10.45
C PHE A 62 3.78 2.19 9.52
N THR A 63 5.06 2.36 9.83
CA THR A 63 6.17 1.80 9.05
C THR A 63 6.14 0.26 9.09
N GLN A 64 5.88 -0.33 10.24
CA GLN A 64 5.75 -1.77 10.39
C GLN A 64 4.56 -2.32 9.58
N ALA A 65 3.40 -1.66 9.65
CA ALA A 65 2.24 -2.03 8.85
C ALA A 65 2.54 -2.01 7.35
N LEU A 66 3.17 -0.95 6.86
CA LEU A 66 3.61 -0.88 5.46
C LEU A 66 4.57 -2.02 5.09
N ASN A 67 5.59 -2.28 5.93
CA ASN A 67 6.57 -3.32 5.69
C ASN A 67 5.93 -4.72 5.63
N ASN A 68 4.97 -4.99 6.51
CA ASN A 68 4.25 -6.26 6.52
C ASN A 68 3.39 -6.46 5.26
N VAL A 69 2.77 -5.41 4.75
CA VAL A 69 1.87 -5.47 3.58
C VAL A 69 2.61 -5.46 2.25
N LYS A 70 3.87 -5.03 2.19
CA LYS A 70 4.65 -5.00 0.94
C LYS A 70 4.73 -6.38 0.27
N PRO A 71 4.26 -6.54 -0.97
CA PRO A 71 4.40 -7.79 -1.70
C PRO A 71 5.80 -7.95 -2.28
N MET A 72 6.33 -9.16 -2.29
CA MET A 72 7.59 -9.49 -2.95
C MET A 72 7.38 -9.85 -4.42
N VAL A 73 6.24 -10.49 -4.72
CA VAL A 73 5.89 -10.96 -6.05
C VAL A 73 4.47 -10.52 -6.41
N GLU A 74 4.21 -10.34 -7.67
CA GLU A 74 2.88 -10.12 -8.24
C GLU A 74 2.69 -10.98 -9.49
N VAL A 75 1.46 -11.10 -9.97
CA VAL A 75 1.14 -11.86 -11.17
C VAL A 75 0.81 -10.87 -12.28
N LYS A 76 1.43 -11.04 -13.46
CA LYS A 76 1.13 -10.28 -14.66
C LYS A 76 0.59 -11.20 -15.75
N SER A 77 -0.50 -10.79 -16.39
CA SER A 77 -1.03 -11.50 -17.54
C SER A 77 -0.13 -11.30 -18.77
N ARG A 78 0.21 -12.39 -19.44
CA ARG A 78 0.94 -12.39 -20.72
C ARG A 78 0.24 -13.27 -21.73
N ARG A 79 0.24 -12.80 -22.97
CA ARG A 79 -0.27 -13.57 -24.09
C ARG A 79 0.90 -14.25 -24.81
N VAL A 80 0.87 -15.58 -24.82
CA VAL A 80 1.86 -16.43 -25.50
C VAL A 80 1.12 -17.44 -26.35
N GLY A 81 1.40 -17.50 -27.65
CA GLY A 81 0.78 -18.47 -28.57
C GLY A 81 -0.76 -18.42 -28.60
N GLY A 82 -1.35 -17.23 -28.38
CA GLY A 82 -2.81 -17.04 -28.36
C GLY A 82 -3.49 -17.29 -27.02
N ALA A 83 -2.81 -17.86 -26.03
CA ALA A 83 -3.33 -18.08 -24.66
C ALA A 83 -2.80 -17.01 -23.71
N ASN A 84 -3.61 -16.64 -22.70
CA ASN A 84 -3.22 -15.73 -21.64
C ASN A 84 -2.70 -16.51 -20.44
N TYR A 85 -1.44 -16.25 -20.06
CA TYR A 85 -0.81 -16.85 -18.88
C TYR A 85 -0.62 -15.83 -17.79
N GLN A 86 -0.84 -16.24 -16.54
CA GLN A 86 -0.55 -15.44 -15.36
C GLN A 86 0.90 -15.73 -14.95
N VAL A 87 1.79 -14.78 -15.18
CA VAL A 87 3.23 -14.96 -14.96
C VAL A 87 3.64 -14.26 -13.66
N PRO A 88 4.24 -14.98 -12.69
CA PRO A 88 4.75 -14.37 -11.47
C PRO A 88 5.99 -13.54 -11.77
N VAL A 89 6.01 -12.31 -11.26
CA VAL A 89 7.08 -11.33 -11.47
C VAL A 89 7.46 -10.70 -10.15
N GLU A 90 8.75 -10.52 -9.92
CA GLU A 90 9.24 -9.78 -8.76
C GLU A 90 8.81 -8.31 -8.83
N VAL A 91 8.38 -7.75 -7.69
CA VAL A 91 7.92 -6.37 -7.59
C VAL A 91 9.10 -5.45 -7.24
N ARG A 92 9.30 -4.38 -7.99
CA ARG A 92 10.32 -3.36 -7.70
C ARG A 92 10.01 -2.64 -6.36
N PRO A 93 11.02 -2.22 -5.58
CA PRO A 93 10.83 -1.60 -4.25
C PRO A 93 9.84 -0.44 -4.22
N VAL A 94 9.92 0.47 -5.20
CA VAL A 94 8.99 1.62 -5.31
C VAL A 94 7.54 1.15 -5.51
N ARG A 95 7.33 0.11 -6.31
CA ARG A 95 6.01 -0.45 -6.55
C ARG A 95 5.48 -1.24 -5.35
N ARG A 96 6.36 -1.94 -4.61
CA ARG A 96 5.99 -2.62 -3.34
C ARG A 96 5.34 -1.63 -2.38
N MET A 97 5.97 -0.47 -2.18
CA MET A 97 5.45 0.60 -1.33
C MET A 97 4.10 1.13 -1.83
N ALA A 98 3.99 1.40 -3.13
CA ALA A 98 2.76 1.91 -3.72
C ALA A 98 1.60 0.90 -3.63
N LEU A 99 1.86 -0.39 -3.76
CA LEU A 99 0.87 -1.45 -3.58
C LEU A 99 0.44 -1.56 -2.12
N ALA A 100 1.38 -1.57 -1.18
CA ALA A 100 1.08 -1.62 0.24
C ALA A 100 0.17 -0.45 0.67
N MET A 101 0.50 0.77 0.27
CA MET A 101 -0.31 1.95 0.56
C MET A 101 -1.73 1.84 -0.01
N ARG A 102 -1.87 1.38 -1.26
CA ARG A 102 -3.18 1.19 -1.89
C ARG A 102 -4.01 0.12 -1.20
N TRP A 103 -3.42 -1.01 -0.88
CA TRP A 103 -4.13 -2.11 -0.22
C TRP A 103 -4.59 -1.74 1.19
N ILE A 104 -3.77 -1.03 1.96
CA ILE A 104 -4.18 -0.50 3.27
C ILE A 104 -5.34 0.50 3.12
N ARG A 105 -5.25 1.43 2.16
CA ARG A 105 -6.35 2.37 1.87
C ARG A 105 -7.65 1.65 1.52
N ASP A 106 -7.58 0.69 0.61
CA ASP A 106 -8.76 0.00 0.10
C ASP A 106 -9.37 -0.92 1.16
N ALA A 107 -8.53 -1.62 1.93
CA ALA A 107 -8.97 -2.40 3.08
C ALA A 107 -9.63 -1.51 4.15
N ALA A 108 -9.03 -0.36 4.48
CA ALA A 108 -9.63 0.58 5.43
C ALA A 108 -10.98 1.10 4.94
N ARG A 109 -11.14 1.42 3.65
CA ARG A 109 -12.42 1.84 3.09
C ARG A 109 -13.53 0.79 3.20
N GLY A 110 -13.19 -0.49 3.13
CA GLY A 110 -14.10 -1.62 3.25
C GLY A 110 -14.51 -1.96 4.70
N ARG A 111 -13.92 -1.30 5.71
CA ARG A 111 -14.23 -1.56 7.13
C ARG A 111 -15.58 -0.93 7.55
N GLY A 112 -16.16 -1.44 8.63
CA GLY A 112 -17.47 -1.02 9.13
C GLY A 112 -17.47 0.11 10.16
N GLU A 113 -16.31 0.60 10.61
CA GLU A 113 -16.23 1.68 11.61
C GLU A 113 -16.82 2.99 11.06
N LYS A 114 -17.35 3.85 11.95
CA LYS A 114 -18.09 5.06 11.56
C LYS A 114 -17.25 6.10 10.79
N SER A 115 -16.00 6.33 11.21
CA SER A 115 -15.12 7.33 10.61
C SER A 115 -13.96 6.71 9.85
N MET A 116 -13.49 7.37 8.78
CA MET A 116 -12.32 6.91 8.05
C MET A 116 -11.05 6.92 8.90
N GLN A 117 -10.94 7.82 9.87
CA GLN A 117 -9.84 7.85 10.84
C GLN A 117 -9.82 6.55 11.67
N ALA A 118 -10.96 6.11 12.18
CA ALA A 118 -11.07 4.87 12.97
C ALA A 118 -10.80 3.63 12.09
N ARG A 119 -11.35 3.59 10.88
CA ARG A 119 -11.10 2.51 9.89
C ARG A 119 -9.62 2.36 9.60
N LEU A 120 -8.95 3.47 9.31
CA LEU A 120 -7.53 3.49 8.99
C LEU A 120 -6.66 3.10 10.20
N ALA A 121 -6.98 3.62 11.39
CA ALA A 121 -6.28 3.25 12.63
C ALA A 121 -6.38 1.75 12.93
N SER A 122 -7.58 1.18 12.79
CA SER A 122 -7.79 -0.26 13.01
C SER A 122 -7.05 -1.11 11.99
N GLU A 123 -7.10 -0.73 10.69
CA GLU A 123 -6.38 -1.46 9.64
C GLU A 123 -4.87 -1.41 9.84
N LEU A 124 -4.31 -0.25 10.17
CA LEU A 124 -2.87 -0.09 10.44
C LEU A 124 -2.43 -0.89 11.67
N SER A 125 -3.23 -0.91 12.74
CA SER A 125 -2.94 -1.70 13.93
C SER A 125 -2.89 -3.20 13.59
N GLU A 126 -3.93 -3.71 12.91
CA GLU A 126 -3.99 -5.12 12.51
C GLU A 126 -2.89 -5.49 11.51
N ALA A 127 -2.59 -4.62 10.54
CA ALA A 127 -1.51 -4.85 9.58
C ALA A 127 -0.13 -4.88 10.24
N ALA A 128 0.10 -4.07 11.27
CA ALA A 128 1.34 -4.12 12.06
C ALA A 128 1.50 -5.45 12.83
N GLU A 129 0.37 -6.07 13.22
CA GLU A 129 0.33 -7.39 13.85
C GLU A 129 0.30 -8.56 12.83
N GLY A 130 0.39 -8.28 11.54
CA GLY A 130 0.32 -9.30 10.48
C GLY A 130 -1.09 -9.80 10.18
N ARG A 131 -2.13 -9.03 10.52
CA ARG A 131 -3.55 -9.36 10.30
C ARG A 131 -4.23 -8.28 9.44
N GLY A 132 -5.51 -8.42 9.20
CA GLY A 132 -6.33 -7.42 8.51
C GLY A 132 -6.51 -7.66 7.00
N GLY A 133 -7.31 -6.81 6.38
CA GLY A 133 -7.71 -6.95 4.97
C GLY A 133 -6.55 -6.75 4.00
N ALA A 134 -5.65 -5.82 4.27
CA ALA A 134 -4.47 -5.57 3.46
C ALA A 134 -3.49 -6.76 3.48
N MET A 135 -3.32 -7.40 4.64
CA MET A 135 -2.50 -8.61 4.77
C MET A 135 -3.10 -9.79 4.00
N LYS A 136 -4.41 -9.99 4.10
CA LYS A 136 -5.11 -11.02 3.31
C LYS A 136 -4.91 -10.80 1.82
N LYS A 137 -4.94 -9.55 1.36
CA LYS A 137 -4.69 -9.21 -0.06
C LYS A 137 -3.26 -9.55 -0.48
N ARG A 138 -2.26 -9.27 0.36
CA ARG A 138 -0.87 -9.68 0.11
C ARG A 138 -0.75 -11.19 -0.02
N GLU A 139 -1.33 -11.95 0.93
CA GLU A 139 -1.30 -13.41 0.93
C GLU A 139 -2.00 -14.00 -0.30
N GLU A 140 -3.13 -13.44 -0.70
CA GLU A 140 -3.83 -13.82 -1.92
C GLU A 140 -2.94 -13.68 -3.16
N VAL A 141 -2.28 -12.52 -3.30
CA VAL A 141 -1.38 -12.26 -4.44
C VAL A 141 -0.17 -13.20 -4.42
N HIS A 142 0.42 -13.44 -3.24
CA HIS A 142 1.53 -14.39 -3.09
C HIS A 142 1.09 -15.83 -3.41
N ARG A 143 -0.11 -16.25 -2.99
CA ARG A 143 -0.68 -17.56 -3.31
C ARG A 143 -0.92 -17.72 -4.81
N MET A 144 -1.46 -16.70 -5.47
CA MET A 144 -1.60 -16.71 -6.93
C MET A 144 -0.26 -16.82 -7.65
N ALA A 145 0.76 -16.11 -7.17
CA ALA A 145 2.11 -16.18 -7.73
C ALA A 145 2.72 -17.56 -7.56
N GLU A 146 2.55 -18.20 -6.40
CA GLU A 146 3.03 -19.56 -6.15
C GLU A 146 2.31 -20.59 -7.01
N ALA A 147 0.98 -20.49 -7.14
CA ALA A 147 0.19 -21.37 -7.99
C ALA A 147 0.60 -21.28 -9.48
N ASN A 148 1.07 -20.13 -9.92
CA ASN A 148 1.51 -19.91 -11.30
C ASN A 148 3.03 -20.00 -11.48
N LYS A 149 3.77 -20.53 -10.51
CA LYS A 149 5.23 -20.62 -10.52
C LYS A 149 5.79 -21.37 -11.73
N ALA A 150 5.06 -22.36 -12.23
CA ALA A 150 5.43 -23.13 -13.43
C ALA A 150 5.60 -22.23 -14.67
N PHE A 151 4.93 -21.08 -14.74
CA PHE A 151 5.03 -20.13 -15.86
C PHE A 151 6.09 -19.04 -15.65
N SER A 152 6.94 -19.15 -14.63
CA SER A 152 7.98 -18.17 -14.32
C SER A 152 9.01 -17.97 -15.44
N HIS A 153 9.21 -18.97 -16.27
CA HIS A 153 10.11 -18.91 -17.43
C HIS A 153 9.59 -18.02 -18.57
N TYR A 154 8.32 -17.61 -18.56
CA TYR A 154 7.78 -16.62 -19.49
C TYR A 154 8.06 -15.16 -19.06
N ARG A 155 8.93 -14.96 -18.06
CA ARG A 155 9.43 -13.63 -17.72
C ARG A 155 10.28 -13.05 -18.84
N PHE A 156 10.19 -11.73 -19.01
CA PHE A 156 11.13 -10.92 -19.77
C PHE A 156 11.67 -9.81 -18.90
#